data_00645667372f1e90399e85b022e4c65a
#
_entry.id   00645667372f1e90399e85b022e4c65a
#
_cell.length_a   1.000
_cell.length_b   1.000
_cell.length_c   1.000
_cell.angle_alpha   90.00
_cell.angle_beta   90.00
_cell.angle_gamma   90.00
#
_symmetry.space_group_name_H-M   'P 1'
#
loop_
_entity.id
_entity.type
_entity.pdbx_description
1 polymer ?
#
loop_
_entity_poly.entity_id
_entity_poly.type
_entity_poly.pdbx_seq_one_letter_code
_entity_poly.pdbx_strand_id
1 'polypeptide(L)'
;MFESAEIGHAIDKSTYDAEVPALREALLDAQYRLKEQARFPVLILINGIEGAGKGETVKLLSEWMDPRLIRVESFDMRSDEELAHPPSWRYWRKLPPKGRMGVFFGNWYSQMLQDRVHGKIKDKELELALGRAERMERMLCDEGTLIFKLWFHLSKQQMKARLQTLKADPLHSWRISPLDWQQSKTYDKFVRHGEHVLRRSSREYAPWYVIDGSDERYRSLTVGRILLEGMQAALADNSSVAPAPHAAPMEASFEGPNLLDRLDLSQSLSKEAYKQQLIEEQARLSRLFRDPRLRERAVVAVFEGHDAAGKGGAIRRVTGALDPRMYRIVPVSAPSEDERAQPWLWRFWRNVPERGNFTIFDRSWYGRVLVERVEGFCSPADWLRAYDEINDFEEQLVDAGVVLVKFWLSIDPDEQLARFKARETNPLKRFKITEEDWRNREKLGEYSMAVSDMVDRTSTEIAHWTMVEANDKRFARVKVLRTLNEALERAIE
;
A
#
# COMPACT_ATOMS: atom_id res chain seq x y z
N MET A 1 24.12 -16.11 -13.77
CA MET A 1 22.65 -16.23 -13.54
C MET A 1 21.88 -16.20 -14.86
N PHE A 2 22.34 -15.44 -15.84
CA PHE A 2 21.64 -15.28 -17.12
C PHE A 2 22.14 -16.22 -18.24
N GLU A 3 23.18 -17.00 -17.99
CA GLU A 3 23.84 -17.86 -19.00
C GLU A 3 22.86 -18.83 -19.66
N SER A 4 21.93 -19.40 -18.89
CA SER A 4 20.89 -20.29 -19.43
C SER A 4 19.91 -19.58 -20.38
N ALA A 5 19.69 -18.28 -20.19
CA ALA A 5 18.81 -17.48 -21.06
C ALA A 5 19.58 -16.85 -22.25
N GLU A 6 20.88 -17.15 -22.42
CA GLU A 6 21.73 -16.70 -23.54
C GLU A 6 22.09 -17.83 -24.51
N ILE A 7 21.66 -19.07 -24.20
CA ILE A 7 21.94 -20.25 -25.02
C ILE A 7 21.24 -20.18 -26.39
N GLY A 8 20.15 -19.40 -26.49
CA GLY A 8 19.37 -19.24 -27.70
C GLY A 8 18.39 -20.39 -27.91
N HIS A 9 17.55 -20.60 -26.89
CA HIS A 9 16.45 -21.57 -26.99
C HIS A 9 15.50 -21.21 -28.13
N ALA A 10 15.10 -22.20 -28.89
CA ALA A 10 14.18 -22.03 -30.00
C ALA A 10 13.20 -23.19 -30.10
N ILE A 11 12.00 -22.89 -30.55
CA ILE A 11 10.96 -23.88 -30.82
C ILE A 11 10.56 -23.79 -32.29
N ASP A 12 10.55 -24.93 -32.98
CA ASP A 12 10.11 -24.99 -34.35
C ASP A 12 8.61 -24.68 -34.49
N LYS A 13 8.21 -24.27 -35.70
CA LYS A 13 6.83 -23.86 -35.95
C LYS A 13 5.82 -24.99 -35.73
N SER A 14 6.16 -26.21 -36.07
CA SER A 14 5.25 -27.36 -35.98
C SER A 14 4.94 -27.70 -34.53
N THR A 15 5.95 -27.68 -33.65
CA THR A 15 5.80 -27.87 -32.21
C THR A 15 4.96 -26.74 -31.62
N TYR A 16 5.24 -25.48 -31.97
CA TYR A 16 4.49 -24.32 -31.52
C TYR A 16 3.02 -24.41 -31.91
N ASP A 17 2.72 -24.68 -33.21
CA ASP A 17 1.37 -24.76 -33.72
C ASP A 17 0.57 -25.95 -33.11
N ALA A 18 1.25 -27.01 -32.69
CA ALA A 18 0.63 -28.15 -32.01
C ALA A 18 0.29 -27.87 -30.51
N GLU A 19 1.15 -27.14 -29.80
CA GLU A 19 1.00 -26.92 -28.35
C GLU A 19 0.11 -25.70 -27.99
N VAL A 20 0.16 -24.64 -28.78
CA VAL A 20 -0.56 -23.39 -28.47
C VAL A 20 -2.05 -23.55 -28.28
N PRO A 21 -2.80 -24.32 -29.09
CA PRO A 21 -4.25 -24.44 -28.91
C PRO A 21 -4.64 -24.97 -27.53
N ALA A 22 -3.99 -26.05 -27.07
CA ALA A 22 -4.29 -26.63 -25.76
C ALA A 22 -3.85 -25.71 -24.61
N LEU A 23 -2.71 -25.02 -24.74
CA LEU A 23 -2.24 -24.05 -23.75
C LEU A 23 -3.21 -22.86 -23.62
N ARG A 24 -3.70 -22.32 -24.73
CA ARG A 24 -4.67 -21.22 -24.74
C ARG A 24 -6.00 -21.62 -24.10
N GLU A 25 -6.52 -22.80 -24.43
CA GLU A 25 -7.74 -23.33 -23.81
C GLU A 25 -7.59 -23.44 -22.29
N ALA A 26 -6.48 -24.01 -21.82
CA ALA A 26 -6.20 -24.17 -20.39
C ALA A 26 -6.00 -22.82 -19.68
N LEU A 27 -5.35 -21.83 -20.30
CA LEU A 27 -5.21 -20.49 -19.77
C LEU A 27 -6.55 -19.76 -19.64
N LEU A 28 -7.42 -19.89 -20.67
CA LEU A 28 -8.78 -19.33 -20.61
C LEU A 28 -9.60 -19.98 -19.50
N ASP A 29 -9.57 -21.32 -19.38
CA ASP A 29 -10.25 -22.02 -18.28
C ASP A 29 -9.76 -21.53 -16.91
N ALA A 30 -8.44 -21.48 -16.72
CA ALA A 30 -7.86 -20.98 -15.46
C ALA A 30 -8.28 -19.52 -15.16
N GLN A 31 -8.32 -18.66 -16.18
CA GLN A 31 -8.74 -17.27 -16.02
C GLN A 31 -10.22 -17.14 -15.66
N TYR A 32 -11.12 -17.93 -16.28
CA TYR A 32 -12.53 -17.92 -15.93
C TYR A 32 -12.80 -18.50 -14.55
N ARG A 33 -12.10 -19.56 -14.15
CA ARG A 33 -12.13 -20.09 -12.78
C ARG A 33 -11.64 -19.08 -11.75
N LEU A 34 -10.58 -18.32 -12.07
CA LEU A 34 -10.10 -17.21 -11.24
C LEU A 34 -11.20 -16.17 -11.03
N LYS A 35 -11.89 -15.76 -12.12
CA LYS A 35 -12.99 -14.81 -12.07
C LYS A 35 -14.17 -15.32 -11.22
N GLU A 36 -14.57 -16.57 -11.40
CA GLU A 36 -15.73 -17.17 -10.71
C GLU A 36 -15.46 -17.36 -9.22
N GLN A 37 -14.27 -17.84 -8.86
CA GLN A 37 -13.90 -18.04 -7.47
C GLN A 37 -13.61 -16.71 -6.75
N ALA A 38 -13.05 -15.73 -7.46
CA ALA A 38 -12.69 -14.40 -6.95
C ALA A 38 -11.96 -14.41 -5.59
N ARG A 39 -11.12 -15.43 -5.34
CA ARG A 39 -10.41 -15.60 -4.07
C ARG A 39 -9.16 -14.74 -3.99
N PHE A 40 -8.46 -14.58 -5.10
CA PHE A 40 -7.20 -13.86 -5.20
C PHE A 40 -7.07 -13.11 -6.52
N PRO A 41 -6.25 -12.05 -6.58
CA PRO A 41 -5.84 -11.42 -7.83
C PRO A 41 -4.54 -12.06 -8.34
N VAL A 42 -4.28 -11.90 -9.65
CA VAL A 42 -3.01 -12.24 -10.27
C VAL A 42 -2.28 -10.96 -10.68
N LEU A 43 -1.02 -10.81 -10.29
CA LEU A 43 -0.19 -9.67 -10.63
C LEU A 43 1.08 -10.13 -11.38
N ILE A 44 1.26 -9.65 -12.61
CA ILE A 44 2.40 -10.00 -13.47
C ILE A 44 3.31 -8.78 -13.60
N LEU A 45 4.52 -8.88 -13.09
CA LEU A 45 5.54 -7.84 -13.18
C LEU A 45 6.47 -8.10 -14.37
N ILE A 46 6.54 -7.17 -15.30
CA ILE A 46 7.34 -7.29 -16.51
C ILE A 46 8.60 -6.43 -16.40
N ASN A 47 9.76 -7.07 -16.46
CA ASN A 47 11.08 -6.43 -16.45
C ASN A 47 12.04 -7.09 -17.46
N GLY A 48 13.20 -6.52 -17.66
CA GLY A 48 14.26 -7.13 -18.48
C GLY A 48 14.84 -6.20 -19.54
N ILE A 49 15.62 -6.79 -20.42
CA ILE A 49 16.37 -6.11 -21.48
C ILE A 49 15.42 -5.53 -22.55
N GLU A 50 15.77 -4.37 -23.11
CA GLU A 50 15.03 -3.82 -24.23
C GLU A 50 15.22 -4.67 -25.50
N GLY A 51 14.14 -4.80 -26.27
CA GLY A 51 14.11 -5.68 -27.44
C GLY A 51 13.89 -7.17 -27.11
N ALA A 52 13.83 -7.57 -25.83
CA ALA A 52 13.62 -8.97 -25.43
C ALA A 52 12.16 -9.47 -25.57
N GLY A 53 11.27 -8.70 -26.21
CA GLY A 53 9.90 -9.14 -26.50
C GLY A 53 8.88 -8.91 -25.39
N LYS A 54 9.17 -8.04 -24.43
CA LYS A 54 8.26 -7.71 -23.29
C LYS A 54 6.85 -7.32 -23.78
N GLY A 55 6.77 -6.29 -24.64
CA GLY A 55 5.48 -5.79 -25.16
C GLY A 55 4.76 -6.79 -26.06
N GLU A 56 5.52 -7.55 -26.86
CA GLU A 56 4.99 -8.63 -27.72
C GLU A 56 4.33 -9.72 -26.86
N THR A 57 4.96 -10.09 -25.76
CA THR A 57 4.40 -11.08 -24.81
C THR A 57 3.13 -10.58 -24.14
N VAL A 58 3.08 -9.32 -23.68
CA VAL A 58 1.87 -8.75 -23.08
C VAL A 58 0.71 -8.70 -24.08
N LYS A 59 0.99 -8.33 -25.33
CA LYS A 59 0.01 -8.38 -26.42
C LYS A 59 -0.51 -9.80 -26.63
N LEU A 60 0.40 -10.77 -26.69
CA LEU A 60 0.06 -12.18 -26.90
C LEU A 60 -0.81 -12.74 -25.77
N LEU A 61 -0.50 -12.42 -24.50
CA LEU A 61 -1.34 -12.81 -23.35
C LEU A 61 -2.76 -12.26 -23.49
N SER A 62 -2.90 -11.02 -23.99
CA SER A 62 -4.22 -10.41 -24.26
C SER A 62 -4.96 -11.05 -25.44
N GLU A 63 -4.24 -11.69 -26.35
CA GLU A 63 -4.82 -12.46 -27.49
C GLU A 63 -5.18 -13.91 -27.07
N TRP A 64 -4.44 -14.47 -26.11
CA TRP A 64 -4.64 -15.85 -25.65
C TRP A 64 -5.71 -15.99 -24.57
N MET A 65 -5.98 -14.91 -23.83
CA MET A 65 -6.93 -14.87 -22.74
C MET A 65 -8.00 -13.79 -22.98
N ASP A 66 -9.02 -13.69 -22.13
CA ASP A 66 -10.03 -12.63 -22.21
C ASP A 66 -9.43 -11.29 -21.74
N PRO A 67 -9.22 -10.31 -22.64
CA PRO A 67 -8.61 -9.03 -22.29
C PRO A 67 -9.46 -8.18 -21.33
N ARG A 68 -10.76 -8.46 -21.21
CA ARG A 68 -11.67 -7.78 -20.27
C ARG A 68 -11.36 -8.12 -18.81
N LEU A 69 -10.62 -9.22 -18.59
CA LEU A 69 -10.22 -9.70 -17.28
C LEU A 69 -8.75 -9.36 -16.96
N ILE A 70 -8.04 -8.75 -17.91
CA ILE A 70 -6.64 -8.34 -17.78
C ILE A 70 -6.56 -6.82 -17.85
N ARG A 71 -5.89 -6.20 -16.88
CA ARG A 71 -5.57 -4.78 -16.90
C ARG A 71 -4.08 -4.60 -17.06
N VAL A 72 -3.67 -3.93 -18.13
CA VAL A 72 -2.27 -3.58 -18.38
C VAL A 72 -2.05 -2.14 -17.93
N GLU A 73 -1.10 -1.93 -17.05
CA GLU A 73 -0.68 -0.62 -16.55
C GLU A 73 0.79 -0.39 -16.90
N SER A 74 1.08 0.77 -17.48
CA SER A 74 2.45 1.21 -17.76
C SER A 74 2.87 2.28 -16.75
N PHE A 75 4.02 2.07 -16.11
CA PHE A 75 4.58 2.98 -15.12
C PHE A 75 5.88 3.59 -15.64
N ASP A 76 5.72 4.52 -16.56
CA ASP A 76 6.82 5.31 -17.11
C ASP A 76 7.20 6.47 -16.16
N MET A 77 7.62 7.61 -16.73
CA MET A 77 7.87 8.81 -15.93
C MET A 77 6.64 9.20 -15.11
N ARG A 78 6.87 9.60 -13.87
CA ARG A 78 5.81 10.00 -12.94
C ARG A 78 5.12 11.27 -13.45
N SER A 79 3.78 11.27 -13.46
CA SER A 79 2.97 12.47 -13.71
C SER A 79 3.07 13.46 -12.54
N ASP A 80 2.62 14.69 -12.75
CA ASP A 80 2.59 15.70 -11.68
C ASP A 80 1.75 15.23 -10.49
N GLU A 81 0.61 14.57 -10.74
CA GLU A 81 -0.22 13.93 -9.69
C GLU A 81 0.59 12.88 -8.92
N GLU A 82 1.32 12.02 -9.61
CA GLU A 82 2.13 10.97 -8.98
C GLU A 82 3.35 11.52 -8.24
N LEU A 83 3.90 12.67 -8.68
CA LEU A 83 4.97 13.38 -7.99
C LEU A 83 4.48 14.07 -6.72
N ALA A 84 3.20 14.46 -6.66
CA ALA A 84 2.58 15.06 -5.49
C ALA A 84 2.24 14.04 -4.38
N HIS A 85 2.38 12.73 -4.65
CA HIS A 85 2.09 11.64 -3.72
C HIS A 85 3.33 10.80 -3.40
N PRO A 86 3.29 9.97 -2.34
CA PRO A 86 4.35 9.00 -2.06
C PRO A 86 4.60 8.05 -3.25
N PRO A 87 5.85 7.60 -3.48
CA PRO A 87 6.20 6.80 -4.67
C PRO A 87 5.36 5.54 -4.88
N SER A 88 4.99 4.84 -3.81
CA SER A 88 4.20 3.60 -3.88
C SER A 88 2.73 3.82 -4.22
N TRP A 89 2.20 5.03 -4.01
CA TRP A 89 0.80 5.37 -4.23
C TRP A 89 0.30 5.03 -5.65
N ARG A 90 1.12 5.27 -6.69
CA ARG A 90 0.79 4.95 -8.07
C ARG A 90 0.49 3.47 -8.29
N TYR A 91 1.24 2.58 -7.64
CA TYR A 91 1.07 1.13 -7.74
C TYR A 91 -0.18 0.68 -7.00
N TRP A 92 -0.39 1.17 -5.78
CA TRP A 92 -1.55 0.83 -4.97
C TRP A 92 -2.87 1.13 -5.67
N ARG A 93 -2.99 2.26 -6.37
CA ARG A 93 -4.19 2.64 -7.12
C ARG A 93 -4.52 1.71 -8.28
N LYS A 94 -3.55 0.96 -8.76
CA LYS A 94 -3.63 0.16 -9.98
C LYS A 94 -3.65 -1.34 -9.71
N LEU A 95 -3.56 -1.78 -8.45
CA LEU A 95 -3.65 -3.19 -8.09
C LEU A 95 -4.95 -3.80 -8.64
N PRO A 96 -4.88 -5.03 -9.21
CA PRO A 96 -6.07 -5.74 -9.63
C PRO A 96 -6.88 -6.21 -8.43
N PRO A 97 -8.22 -6.17 -8.49
CA PRO A 97 -9.06 -6.78 -7.47
C PRO A 97 -9.06 -8.31 -7.60
N LYS A 98 -9.49 -9.01 -6.56
CA LYS A 98 -9.71 -10.46 -6.58
C LYS A 98 -10.51 -10.89 -7.81
N GLY A 99 -10.13 -12.00 -8.42
CA GLY A 99 -10.75 -12.50 -9.66
C GLY A 99 -10.28 -11.80 -10.95
N ARG A 100 -9.27 -10.93 -10.89
CA ARG A 100 -8.73 -10.20 -12.04
C ARG A 100 -7.22 -10.35 -12.12
N MET A 101 -6.69 -10.06 -13.31
CA MET A 101 -5.26 -10.07 -13.61
C MET A 101 -4.77 -8.64 -13.87
N GLY A 102 -3.63 -8.27 -13.29
CA GLY A 102 -2.91 -7.03 -13.58
C GLY A 102 -1.55 -7.33 -14.20
N VAL A 103 -1.17 -6.60 -15.24
CA VAL A 103 0.15 -6.64 -15.84
C VAL A 103 0.80 -5.29 -15.63
N PHE A 104 1.87 -5.23 -14.85
CA PHE A 104 2.62 -4.02 -14.61
C PHE A 104 3.84 -3.95 -15.51
N PHE A 105 3.73 -3.12 -16.54
CA PHE A 105 4.81 -2.82 -17.47
C PHE A 105 5.58 -1.62 -16.95
N GLY A 106 6.79 -1.84 -16.44
CA GLY A 106 7.41 -0.97 -15.47
C GLY A 106 6.76 -1.17 -14.10
N ASN A 107 7.54 -1.23 -13.05
CA ASN A 107 7.05 -1.47 -11.69
C ASN A 107 8.07 -0.91 -10.68
N TRP A 108 7.91 -1.21 -9.41
CA TRP A 108 8.81 -0.72 -8.36
C TRP A 108 10.28 -1.10 -8.56
N TYR A 109 10.60 -2.21 -9.26
CA TYR A 109 11.98 -2.56 -9.58
C TYR A 109 12.57 -1.73 -10.73
N SER A 110 11.75 -1.29 -11.67
CA SER A 110 12.22 -0.63 -12.89
C SER A 110 12.91 0.69 -12.60
N GLN A 111 12.29 1.54 -11.78
CA GLN A 111 12.83 2.86 -11.46
C GLN A 111 14.12 2.75 -10.62
N MET A 112 14.14 1.91 -9.58
CA MET A 112 15.34 1.76 -8.73
C MET A 112 16.54 1.20 -9.51
N LEU A 113 16.27 0.26 -10.44
CA LEU A 113 17.31 -0.29 -11.30
C LEU A 113 17.88 0.77 -12.27
N GLN A 114 17.01 1.54 -12.91
CA GLN A 114 17.40 2.63 -13.80
C GLN A 114 18.21 3.69 -13.06
N ASP A 115 17.76 4.11 -11.88
CA ASP A 115 18.45 5.12 -11.09
C ASP A 115 19.83 4.63 -10.62
N ARG A 116 19.96 3.34 -10.29
CA ARG A 116 21.26 2.74 -9.93
C ARG A 116 22.20 2.65 -11.14
N VAL A 117 21.70 2.24 -12.30
CA VAL A 117 22.49 2.15 -13.55
C VAL A 117 23.03 3.52 -13.97
N HIS A 118 22.24 4.57 -13.80
CA HIS A 118 22.63 5.94 -14.11
C HIS A 118 23.37 6.65 -12.96
N GLY A 119 23.60 5.98 -11.84
CA GLY A 119 24.35 6.54 -10.70
C GLY A 119 23.59 7.60 -9.90
N LYS A 120 22.28 7.69 -10.05
CA LYS A 120 21.44 8.61 -9.26
C LYS A 120 21.25 8.16 -7.83
N ILE A 121 21.34 6.85 -7.57
CA ILE A 121 21.29 6.25 -6.25
C ILE A 121 22.52 5.37 -6.01
N LYS A 122 22.94 5.28 -4.74
CA LYS A 122 24.03 4.42 -4.27
C LYS A 122 23.53 3.04 -3.87
N ASP A 123 24.45 2.10 -3.57
CA ASP A 123 24.08 0.73 -3.18
C ASP A 123 23.19 0.71 -1.92
N LYS A 124 23.47 1.56 -0.93
CA LYS A 124 22.65 1.66 0.29
C LYS A 124 21.19 2.04 -0.02
N GLU A 125 20.98 2.97 -0.92
CA GLU A 125 19.64 3.43 -1.31
C GLU A 125 18.92 2.35 -2.13
N LEU A 126 19.66 1.61 -2.97
CA LEU A 126 19.12 0.45 -3.69
C LEU A 126 18.66 -0.65 -2.71
N GLU A 127 19.48 -0.98 -1.68
CA GLU A 127 19.11 -2.00 -0.69
C GLU A 127 17.85 -1.58 0.13
N LEU A 128 17.75 -0.31 0.49
CA LEU A 128 16.54 0.20 1.15
C LEU A 128 15.30 0.08 0.25
N ALA A 129 15.43 0.42 -1.03
CA ALA A 129 14.33 0.30 -1.98
C ALA A 129 13.93 -1.17 -2.22
N LEU A 130 14.91 -2.09 -2.30
CA LEU A 130 14.67 -3.52 -2.39
C LEU A 130 13.96 -4.07 -1.15
N GLY A 131 14.36 -3.64 0.04
CA GLY A 131 13.70 -4.01 1.29
C GLY A 131 12.23 -3.57 1.31
N ARG A 132 11.92 -2.35 0.85
CA ARG A 132 10.53 -1.87 0.72
C ARG A 132 9.72 -2.68 -0.30
N ALA A 133 10.32 -2.99 -1.45
CA ALA A 133 9.67 -3.81 -2.47
C ALA A 133 9.35 -5.22 -1.92
N GLU A 134 10.27 -5.82 -1.17
CA GLU A 134 10.09 -7.13 -0.55
C GLU A 134 8.94 -7.11 0.48
N ARG A 135 8.89 -6.11 1.36
CA ARG A 135 7.80 -5.98 2.34
C ARG A 135 6.44 -5.78 1.67
N MET A 136 6.39 -4.94 0.61
CA MET A 136 5.17 -4.75 -0.18
C MET A 136 4.72 -6.05 -0.85
N GLU A 137 5.61 -6.78 -1.53
CA GLU A 137 5.29 -8.06 -2.16
C GLU A 137 4.84 -9.09 -1.13
N ARG A 138 5.51 -9.15 0.02
CA ARG A 138 5.14 -10.03 1.11
C ARG A 138 3.71 -9.76 1.57
N MET A 139 3.38 -8.52 1.87
CA MET A 139 2.04 -8.14 2.29
C MET A 139 0.99 -8.47 1.21
N LEU A 140 1.28 -8.20 -0.08
CA LEU A 140 0.37 -8.55 -1.17
C LEU A 140 0.15 -10.08 -1.25
N CYS A 141 1.19 -10.88 -1.08
CA CYS A 141 1.08 -12.35 -1.07
C CYS A 141 0.33 -12.86 0.18
N ASP A 142 0.59 -12.27 1.35
CA ASP A 142 -0.13 -12.61 2.59
C ASP A 142 -1.63 -12.25 2.50
N GLU A 143 -2.01 -11.26 1.68
CA GLU A 143 -3.40 -10.94 1.29
C GLU A 143 -3.93 -11.82 0.13
N GLY A 144 -3.14 -12.81 -0.28
CA GLY A 144 -3.52 -13.79 -1.28
C GLY A 144 -3.17 -13.43 -2.74
N THR A 145 -2.48 -12.33 -3.01
CA THR A 145 -2.09 -11.98 -4.39
C THR A 145 -1.09 -12.99 -4.94
N LEU A 146 -1.39 -13.59 -6.10
CA LEU A 146 -0.45 -14.41 -6.85
C LEU A 146 0.44 -13.53 -7.72
N ILE A 147 1.72 -13.45 -7.39
CA ILE A 147 2.68 -12.57 -8.08
C ILE A 147 3.59 -13.39 -9.00
N PHE A 148 3.63 -13.04 -10.28
CA PHE A 148 4.60 -13.52 -11.25
C PHE A 148 5.60 -12.41 -11.57
N LYS A 149 6.91 -12.66 -11.38
CA LYS A 149 7.97 -11.73 -11.75
C LYS A 149 8.73 -12.27 -12.94
N LEU A 150 8.58 -11.62 -14.11
CA LEU A 150 9.17 -12.06 -15.37
C LEU A 150 10.31 -11.12 -15.78
N TRP A 151 11.51 -11.69 -15.95
CA TRP A 151 12.67 -10.99 -16.46
C TRP A 151 13.01 -11.51 -17.87
N PHE A 152 12.77 -10.69 -18.87
CA PHE A 152 13.10 -11.01 -20.26
C PHE A 152 14.55 -10.66 -20.54
N HIS A 153 15.31 -11.65 -20.98
CA HIS A 153 16.75 -11.52 -21.17
C HIS A 153 17.16 -11.71 -22.64
N LEU A 154 18.16 -10.97 -23.04
CA LEU A 154 18.93 -11.14 -24.27
C LEU A 154 20.40 -10.90 -23.93
N SER A 155 21.32 -11.65 -24.59
CA SER A 155 22.72 -11.29 -24.56
C SER A 155 22.96 -9.95 -25.26
N LYS A 156 24.08 -9.31 -24.95
CA LYS A 156 24.45 -8.03 -25.56
C LYS A 156 24.50 -8.11 -27.12
N GLN A 157 24.95 -9.24 -27.64
CA GLN A 157 25.00 -9.47 -29.05
C GLN A 157 23.61 -9.61 -29.68
N GLN A 158 22.75 -10.42 -29.07
CA GLN A 158 21.35 -10.62 -29.50
C GLN A 158 20.56 -9.30 -29.43
N MET A 159 20.70 -8.51 -28.36
CA MET A 159 20.06 -7.21 -28.24
C MET A 159 20.50 -6.26 -29.38
N LYS A 160 21.79 -6.14 -29.64
CA LYS A 160 22.30 -5.30 -30.75
C LYS A 160 21.77 -5.74 -32.11
N ALA A 161 21.78 -7.05 -32.38
CA ALA A 161 21.26 -7.61 -33.62
C ALA A 161 19.76 -7.30 -33.76
N ARG A 162 18.99 -7.47 -32.73
CA ARG A 162 17.54 -7.17 -32.69
C ARG A 162 17.25 -5.70 -32.98
N LEU A 163 17.98 -4.78 -32.33
CA LEU A 163 17.85 -3.34 -32.59
C LEU A 163 18.19 -2.96 -34.01
N GLN A 164 19.23 -3.58 -34.59
CA GLN A 164 19.60 -3.34 -35.99
C GLN A 164 18.52 -3.85 -36.97
N THR A 165 17.98 -5.04 -36.74
CA THR A 165 16.88 -5.60 -37.53
C THR A 165 15.64 -4.72 -37.49
N LEU A 166 15.22 -4.30 -36.30
CA LEU A 166 14.07 -3.41 -36.14
C LEU A 166 14.29 -2.04 -36.81
N LYS A 167 15.51 -1.49 -36.72
CA LYS A 167 15.85 -0.23 -37.37
C LYS A 167 15.80 -0.32 -38.91
N ALA A 168 16.18 -1.46 -39.47
CA ALA A 168 16.16 -1.69 -40.89
C ALA A 168 14.77 -1.96 -41.49
N ASP A 169 13.79 -2.27 -40.62
CA ASP A 169 12.41 -2.53 -41.03
C ASP A 169 11.58 -1.23 -41.02
N PRO A 170 11.16 -0.71 -42.19
CA PRO A 170 10.38 0.53 -42.26
C PRO A 170 9.04 0.47 -41.52
N LEU A 171 8.45 -0.72 -41.38
CA LEU A 171 7.17 -0.92 -40.73
C LEU A 171 7.29 -0.97 -39.18
N HIS A 172 8.49 -1.25 -38.66
CA HIS A 172 8.72 -1.48 -37.23
C HIS A 172 9.78 -0.55 -36.62
N SER A 173 10.48 0.28 -37.45
CA SER A 173 11.53 1.18 -36.98
C SER A 173 11.05 2.19 -35.90
N TRP A 174 9.79 2.54 -35.92
CA TRP A 174 9.16 3.40 -34.92
C TRP A 174 9.12 2.80 -33.50
N ARG A 175 9.33 1.48 -33.38
CA ARG A 175 9.40 0.78 -32.07
C ARG A 175 10.70 1.04 -31.33
N ILE A 176 11.70 1.60 -31.98
CA ILE A 176 13.00 1.91 -31.37
C ILE A 176 13.01 3.36 -30.92
N SER A 177 13.17 3.58 -29.66
CA SER A 177 13.36 4.90 -29.06
C SER A 177 14.85 5.26 -28.92
N PRO A 178 15.20 6.55 -28.74
CA PRO A 178 16.56 6.94 -28.35
C PRO A 178 17.02 6.29 -27.04
N LEU A 179 16.07 5.94 -26.15
CA LEU A 179 16.34 5.28 -24.88
C LEU A 179 16.89 3.86 -25.08
N ASP A 180 16.37 3.11 -26.04
CA ASP A 180 16.85 1.75 -26.36
C ASP A 180 18.33 1.74 -26.74
N TRP A 181 18.76 2.75 -27.54
CA TRP A 181 20.17 2.92 -27.88
C TRP A 181 21.01 3.34 -26.68
N GLN A 182 20.47 4.15 -25.78
CA GLN A 182 21.17 4.53 -24.55
C GLN A 182 21.33 3.33 -23.62
N GLN A 183 20.32 2.49 -23.48
CA GLN A 183 20.39 1.26 -22.70
C GLN A 183 21.41 0.27 -23.28
N SER A 184 21.53 0.19 -24.60
CA SER A 184 22.58 -0.61 -25.26
C SER A 184 24.00 -0.22 -24.80
N LYS A 185 24.24 1.06 -24.49
CA LYS A 185 25.54 1.53 -23.99
C LYS A 185 25.76 1.18 -22.50
N THR A 186 24.71 1.04 -21.76
CA THR A 186 24.74 0.73 -20.30
C THR A 186 24.44 -0.75 -20.02
N TYR A 187 24.34 -1.60 -21.03
CA TYR A 187 23.97 -3.01 -20.93
C TYR A 187 24.69 -3.76 -19.81
N ASP A 188 26.02 -3.69 -19.76
CA ASP A 188 26.82 -4.45 -18.79
C ASP A 188 26.52 -4.00 -17.34
N LYS A 189 26.25 -2.71 -17.14
CA LYS A 189 25.84 -2.18 -15.84
C LYS A 189 24.42 -2.63 -15.51
N PHE A 190 23.50 -2.57 -16.49
CA PHE A 190 22.10 -2.97 -16.32
C PHE A 190 21.99 -4.44 -15.94
N VAL A 191 22.70 -5.33 -16.65
CA VAL A 191 22.72 -6.77 -16.38
C VAL A 191 23.29 -7.07 -14.99
N ARG A 192 24.44 -6.45 -14.64
CA ARG A 192 25.06 -6.65 -13.33
C ARG A 192 24.15 -6.22 -12.18
N HIS A 193 23.55 -5.03 -12.24
CA HIS A 193 22.62 -4.57 -11.22
C HIS A 193 21.30 -5.33 -11.27
N GLY A 194 20.83 -5.73 -12.46
CA GLY A 194 19.67 -6.60 -12.64
C GLY A 194 19.85 -7.95 -11.94
N GLU A 195 20.99 -8.61 -12.15
CA GLU A 195 21.31 -9.86 -11.45
C GLU A 195 21.26 -9.70 -9.92
N HIS A 196 21.83 -8.61 -9.41
CA HIS A 196 21.78 -8.30 -7.98
C HIS A 196 20.34 -8.13 -7.49
N VAL A 197 19.53 -7.34 -8.20
CA VAL A 197 18.11 -7.12 -7.89
C VAL A 197 17.35 -8.45 -7.88
N LEU A 198 17.50 -9.28 -8.89
CA LEU A 198 16.80 -10.56 -9.00
C LEU A 198 17.19 -11.52 -7.84
N ARG A 199 18.50 -11.67 -7.58
CA ARG A 199 18.98 -12.52 -6.48
C ARG A 199 18.49 -12.05 -5.12
N ARG A 200 18.49 -10.72 -4.90
CA ARG A 200 18.12 -10.12 -3.61
C ARG A 200 16.63 -10.19 -3.33
N SER A 201 15.79 -10.10 -4.38
CA SER A 201 14.35 -10.03 -4.28
C SER A 201 13.59 -11.29 -4.71
N SER A 202 14.27 -12.35 -5.16
CA SER A 202 13.61 -13.63 -5.45
C SER A 202 13.27 -14.35 -4.14
N ARG A 203 11.98 -14.56 -3.90
CA ARG A 203 11.46 -15.25 -2.72
C ARG A 203 10.58 -16.41 -3.15
N GLU A 204 10.39 -17.39 -2.30
CA GLU A 204 9.56 -18.58 -2.57
C GLU A 204 8.13 -18.16 -2.93
N TYR A 205 7.57 -17.19 -2.22
CA TYR A 205 6.21 -16.67 -2.46
C TYR A 205 6.08 -15.78 -3.69
N ALA A 206 7.18 -15.26 -4.22
CA ALA A 206 7.23 -14.41 -5.43
C ALA A 206 8.61 -14.56 -6.12
N PRO A 207 8.86 -15.68 -6.81
CA PRO A 207 10.14 -15.92 -7.49
C PRO A 207 10.25 -15.12 -8.78
N TRP A 208 11.50 -14.84 -9.21
CA TRP A 208 11.79 -14.35 -10.52
C TRP A 208 11.95 -15.49 -11.52
N TYR A 209 11.29 -15.36 -12.67
CA TYR A 209 11.47 -16.23 -13.82
C TYR A 209 12.26 -15.50 -14.87
N VAL A 210 13.43 -16.05 -15.24
CA VAL A 210 14.28 -15.52 -16.32
C VAL A 210 13.88 -16.16 -17.64
N ILE A 211 13.45 -15.33 -18.59
CA ILE A 211 12.91 -15.76 -19.88
C ILE A 211 13.91 -15.42 -20.98
N ASP A 212 14.35 -16.42 -21.74
CA ASP A 212 15.10 -16.20 -22.98
C ASP A 212 14.18 -15.49 -24.00
N GLY A 213 14.54 -14.25 -24.36
CA GLY A 213 13.78 -13.41 -25.26
C GLY A 213 14.15 -13.58 -26.76
N SER A 214 15.11 -14.43 -27.06
CA SER A 214 15.69 -14.55 -28.43
C SER A 214 14.70 -15.12 -29.45
N ASP A 215 13.94 -16.15 -29.09
CA ASP A 215 12.93 -16.78 -29.93
C ASP A 215 11.52 -16.47 -29.43
N GLU A 216 10.67 -15.98 -30.32
CA GLU A 216 9.29 -15.56 -29.96
C GLU A 216 8.43 -16.74 -29.54
N ARG A 217 8.55 -17.90 -30.19
CA ARG A 217 7.73 -19.09 -29.90
C ARG A 217 8.12 -19.71 -28.58
N TYR A 218 9.43 -19.85 -28.33
CA TYR A 218 9.94 -20.31 -27.04
C TYR A 218 9.48 -19.43 -25.89
N ARG A 219 9.68 -18.13 -26.03
CA ARG A 219 9.27 -17.11 -25.04
C ARG A 219 7.77 -17.20 -24.73
N SER A 220 6.95 -17.29 -25.76
CA SER A 220 5.49 -17.32 -25.67
C SER A 220 4.99 -18.57 -24.92
N LEU A 221 5.47 -19.76 -25.31
CA LEU A 221 5.11 -21.02 -24.64
C LEU A 221 5.63 -21.04 -23.20
N THR A 222 6.86 -20.59 -22.97
CA THR A 222 7.45 -20.55 -21.62
C THR A 222 6.64 -19.69 -20.66
N VAL A 223 6.30 -18.45 -21.08
CA VAL A 223 5.48 -17.56 -20.24
C VAL A 223 4.09 -18.12 -20.03
N GLY A 224 3.45 -18.65 -21.09
CA GLY A 224 2.12 -19.25 -20.98
C GLY A 224 2.09 -20.41 -19.98
N ARG A 225 3.08 -21.31 -20.02
CA ARG A 225 3.20 -22.45 -19.10
C ARG A 225 3.42 -22.00 -17.66
N ILE A 226 4.35 -21.05 -17.40
CA ILE A 226 4.60 -20.49 -16.07
C ILE A 226 3.31 -19.93 -15.47
N LEU A 227 2.57 -19.14 -16.23
CA LEU A 227 1.31 -18.56 -15.76
C LEU A 227 0.26 -19.64 -15.50
N LEU A 228 0.10 -20.61 -16.41
CA LEU A 228 -0.86 -21.71 -16.27
C LEU A 228 -0.57 -22.54 -15.02
N GLU A 229 0.67 -23.01 -14.85
CA GLU A 229 1.07 -23.83 -13.71
C GLU A 229 0.84 -23.11 -12.38
N GLY A 230 1.25 -21.85 -12.27
CA GLY A 230 1.04 -21.09 -11.04
C GLY A 230 -0.43 -20.79 -10.76
N MET A 231 -1.22 -20.46 -11.79
CA MET A 231 -2.66 -20.23 -11.63
C MET A 231 -3.39 -21.53 -11.26
N GLN A 232 -3.06 -22.66 -11.90
CA GLN A 232 -3.67 -23.95 -11.58
C GLN A 232 -3.33 -24.40 -10.16
N ALA A 233 -2.09 -24.23 -9.71
CA ALA A 233 -1.68 -24.54 -8.34
C ALA A 233 -2.48 -23.71 -7.33
N ALA A 234 -2.58 -22.39 -7.53
CA ALA A 234 -3.34 -21.51 -6.65
C ALA A 234 -4.85 -21.75 -6.68
N LEU A 235 -5.42 -22.16 -7.82
CA LEU A 235 -6.84 -22.52 -7.95
C LEU A 235 -7.17 -23.88 -7.34
N ALA A 236 -6.23 -24.83 -7.33
CA ALA A 236 -6.39 -26.15 -6.73
C ALA A 236 -6.25 -26.12 -5.21
N ASP A 237 -5.48 -25.18 -4.70
CA ASP A 237 -5.30 -25.00 -3.27
C ASP A 237 -6.58 -24.44 -2.65
N ASN A 238 -7.35 -25.34 -2.01
CA ASN A 238 -8.56 -24.98 -1.26
C ASN A 238 -8.25 -24.52 0.18
N SER A 239 -7.01 -24.59 0.63
CA SER A 239 -6.61 -23.91 1.83
C SER A 239 -6.78 -22.41 1.56
N SER A 240 -7.52 -21.69 2.41
CA SER A 240 -7.26 -20.27 2.56
C SER A 240 -5.75 -20.17 2.66
N VAL A 241 -5.10 -19.42 1.76
CA VAL A 241 -3.63 -19.24 1.80
C VAL A 241 -3.33 -18.75 3.20
N ALA A 242 -3.11 -19.71 4.10
CA ALA A 242 -2.63 -19.39 5.42
C ALA A 242 -1.21 -18.87 5.17
N PRO A 243 -0.90 -17.64 5.53
CA PRO A 243 0.46 -17.16 5.44
C PRO A 243 1.34 -18.19 6.14
N ALA A 244 2.47 -18.53 5.51
CA ALA A 244 3.44 -19.40 6.13
C ALA A 244 3.63 -18.93 7.58
N PRO A 245 3.58 -19.80 8.58
CA PRO A 245 3.63 -19.39 9.96
C PRO A 245 4.93 -18.61 10.17
N HIS A 246 4.81 -17.30 10.23
CA HIS A 246 5.85 -16.49 10.85
C HIS A 246 5.91 -16.96 12.29
N ALA A 247 7.12 -17.02 12.84
CA ALA A 247 7.27 -17.25 14.28
C ALA A 247 6.25 -16.34 14.96
N ALA A 248 5.25 -16.95 15.58
CA ALA A 248 4.20 -16.19 16.24
C ALA A 248 4.90 -15.17 17.12
N PRO A 249 4.62 -13.88 16.96
CA PRO A 249 5.12 -12.90 17.90
C PRO A 249 4.69 -13.42 19.27
N MET A 250 5.63 -13.54 20.20
CA MET A 250 5.29 -13.97 21.55
C MET A 250 4.13 -13.07 22.02
N GLU A 251 3.03 -13.69 22.43
CA GLU A 251 2.01 -12.98 23.18
C GLU A 251 2.69 -12.39 24.42
N ALA A 252 3.10 -11.15 24.33
CA ALA A 252 3.47 -10.41 25.52
C ALA A 252 2.16 -10.18 26.28
N SER A 253 1.83 -11.09 27.19
CA SER A 253 0.86 -10.80 28.23
C SER A 253 1.45 -9.66 29.05
N PHE A 254 0.99 -8.46 28.81
CA PHE A 254 1.41 -7.28 29.56
C PHE A 254 0.77 -7.38 30.95
N GLU A 255 1.39 -8.12 31.85
CA GLU A 255 1.15 -8.02 33.28
C GLU A 255 1.82 -6.74 33.81
N GLY A 256 1.22 -5.59 33.52
CA GLY A 256 1.72 -4.29 33.96
C GLY A 256 0.64 -3.22 33.94
N PRO A 257 0.86 -2.07 34.57
CA PRO A 257 -0.10 -0.97 34.50
C PRO A 257 -0.29 -0.56 33.05
N ASN A 258 -1.51 -0.60 32.58
CA ASN A 258 -1.91 -0.23 31.23
C ASN A 258 -1.51 1.23 30.96
N LEU A 259 -1.04 1.53 29.76
CA LEU A 259 -0.68 2.88 29.34
C LEU A 259 -1.86 3.87 29.56
N LEU A 260 -3.08 3.42 29.33
CA LEU A 260 -4.29 4.22 29.52
C LEU A 260 -4.52 4.60 30.99
N ASP A 261 -4.14 3.73 31.94
CA ASP A 261 -4.28 3.98 33.39
C ASP A 261 -3.34 5.08 33.88
N ARG A 262 -2.30 5.43 33.11
CA ARG A 262 -1.35 6.50 33.43
C ARG A 262 -1.79 7.88 32.97
N LEU A 263 -2.89 7.97 32.20
CA LEU A 263 -3.39 9.26 31.72
C LEU A 263 -4.12 10.01 32.84
N ASP A 264 -3.75 11.26 33.02
CA ASP A 264 -4.45 12.15 33.98
C ASP A 264 -5.75 12.69 33.37
N LEU A 265 -6.80 11.88 33.41
CA LEU A 265 -8.12 12.23 32.87
C LEU A 265 -8.82 13.37 33.62
N SER A 266 -8.24 13.89 34.72
CA SER A 266 -8.74 15.05 35.46
C SER A 266 -8.46 16.40 34.79
N GLN A 267 -7.61 16.40 33.76
CA GLN A 267 -7.26 17.59 32.98
C GLN A 267 -8.50 18.30 32.45
N SER A 268 -8.62 19.60 32.70
CA SER A 268 -9.78 20.39 32.28
C SER A 268 -9.44 21.84 31.96
N LEU A 269 -10.32 22.51 31.21
CA LEU A 269 -10.23 23.95 30.94
C LEU A 269 -11.51 24.67 31.35
N SER A 270 -11.36 25.85 31.97
CA SER A 270 -12.50 26.75 32.17
C SER A 270 -13.09 27.16 30.81
N LYS A 271 -14.34 27.59 30.81
CA LYS A 271 -15.03 28.04 29.59
C LYS A 271 -14.33 29.24 28.96
N GLU A 272 -13.80 30.14 29.76
CA GLU A 272 -13.08 31.36 29.36
C GLU A 272 -11.72 31.01 28.74
N ALA A 273 -10.91 30.22 29.43
CA ALA A 273 -9.63 29.73 28.92
C ALA A 273 -9.79 28.95 27.61
N TYR A 274 -10.82 28.09 27.55
CA TYR A 274 -11.11 27.35 26.30
C TYR A 274 -11.43 28.29 25.14
N LYS A 275 -12.27 29.31 25.32
CA LYS A 275 -12.63 30.24 24.26
C LYS A 275 -11.39 30.97 23.69
N GLN A 276 -10.55 31.45 24.62
CA GLN A 276 -9.33 32.15 24.24
C GLN A 276 -8.36 31.23 23.48
N GLN A 277 -7.99 30.10 24.08
CA GLN A 277 -7.03 29.16 23.48
C GLN A 277 -7.55 28.58 22.17
N LEU A 278 -8.85 28.33 22.04
CA LEU A 278 -9.43 27.85 20.79
C LEU A 278 -9.22 28.83 19.65
N ILE A 279 -9.46 30.12 19.87
CA ILE A 279 -9.29 31.18 18.87
C ILE A 279 -7.80 31.28 18.50
N GLU A 280 -6.91 31.28 19.48
CA GLU A 280 -5.47 31.37 19.27
C GLU A 280 -4.94 30.20 18.43
N GLU A 281 -5.28 28.95 18.80
CA GLU A 281 -4.81 27.76 18.10
C GLU A 281 -5.45 27.61 16.71
N GLN A 282 -6.71 28.00 16.53
CA GLN A 282 -7.33 28.04 15.20
C GLN A 282 -6.72 29.10 14.29
N ALA A 283 -6.40 30.28 14.83
CA ALA A 283 -5.71 31.34 14.07
C ALA A 283 -4.27 30.90 13.69
N ARG A 284 -3.58 30.16 14.59
CA ARG A 284 -2.26 29.58 14.33
C ARG A 284 -2.33 28.56 13.18
N LEU A 285 -3.28 27.62 13.26
CA LEU A 285 -3.52 26.62 12.21
C LEU A 285 -3.82 27.25 10.85
N SER A 286 -4.71 28.27 10.85
CA SER A 286 -5.06 29.02 9.65
C SER A 286 -3.86 29.71 8.98
N ARG A 287 -2.92 30.23 9.78
CA ARG A 287 -1.68 30.85 9.26
C ARG A 287 -0.74 29.82 8.69
N LEU A 288 -0.56 28.68 9.39
CA LEU A 288 0.30 27.58 8.94
C LEU A 288 -0.13 27.03 7.58
N PHE A 289 -1.42 26.78 7.39
CA PHE A 289 -1.94 26.29 6.09
C PHE A 289 -1.84 27.32 4.94
N ARG A 290 -1.54 28.58 5.24
CA ARG A 290 -1.25 29.61 4.23
C ARG A 290 0.25 29.82 3.98
N ASP A 291 1.10 29.19 4.78
CA ASP A 291 2.55 29.25 4.59
C ASP A 291 2.94 28.50 3.30
N PRO A 292 3.68 29.12 2.37
CA PRO A 292 4.10 28.47 1.14
C PRO A 292 4.91 27.17 1.36
N ARG A 293 5.68 27.08 2.44
CA ARG A 293 6.48 25.87 2.77
C ARG A 293 5.59 24.68 3.08
N LEU A 294 4.43 24.89 3.69
CA LEU A 294 3.49 23.80 3.98
C LEU A 294 2.78 23.32 2.71
N ARG A 295 2.69 24.13 1.65
CA ARG A 295 2.14 23.69 0.35
C ARG A 295 2.97 22.58 -0.31
N GLU A 296 4.25 22.47 0.04
CA GLU A 296 5.13 21.38 -0.42
C GLU A 296 4.98 20.09 0.42
N ARG A 297 4.10 20.11 1.43
CA ARG A 297 3.82 18.98 2.31
C ARG A 297 2.38 18.53 2.16
N ALA A 298 2.17 17.24 2.26
CA ALA A 298 0.84 16.68 2.51
C ALA A 298 0.66 16.49 4.01
N VAL A 299 -0.57 16.57 4.51
CA VAL A 299 -0.86 16.39 5.93
C VAL A 299 -1.86 15.27 6.13
N VAL A 300 -1.59 14.36 7.06
CA VAL A 300 -2.50 13.29 7.47
C VAL A 300 -2.67 13.33 8.98
N ALA A 301 -3.91 13.44 9.45
CA ALA A 301 -4.22 13.27 10.87
C ALA A 301 -5.13 12.06 11.08
N VAL A 302 -4.74 11.22 12.03
CA VAL A 302 -5.48 10.02 12.43
C VAL A 302 -6.17 10.28 13.78
N PHE A 303 -7.47 10.02 13.82
CA PHE A 303 -8.27 10.13 15.03
C PHE A 303 -8.81 8.77 15.45
N GLU A 304 -8.24 8.21 16.49
CA GLU A 304 -8.71 7.01 17.17
C GLU A 304 -9.14 7.33 18.61
N GLY A 305 -9.77 6.40 19.27
CA GLY A 305 -10.18 6.56 20.67
C GLY A 305 -11.51 5.93 20.97
N HIS A 306 -11.85 5.88 22.27
CA HIS A 306 -13.07 5.27 22.75
C HIS A 306 -14.33 5.84 22.07
N ASP A 307 -15.38 5.03 22.03
CA ASP A 307 -16.66 5.52 21.55
C ASP A 307 -17.17 6.62 22.50
N ALA A 308 -17.76 7.65 21.92
CA ALA A 308 -18.13 8.90 22.58
C ALA A 308 -16.96 9.76 23.13
N ALA A 309 -15.68 9.42 22.93
CA ALA A 309 -14.54 10.24 23.39
C ALA A 309 -14.52 11.67 22.83
N GLY A 310 -15.15 11.89 21.68
CA GLY A 310 -15.28 13.25 21.14
C GLY A 310 -14.48 13.52 19.87
N LYS A 311 -14.03 12.48 19.16
CA LYS A 311 -13.30 12.55 17.88
C LYS A 311 -13.89 13.55 16.90
N GLY A 312 -15.13 13.40 16.49
CA GLY A 312 -15.79 14.32 15.56
C GLY A 312 -15.96 15.75 16.11
N GLY A 313 -15.92 15.94 17.43
CA GLY A 313 -15.90 17.26 18.07
C GLY A 313 -14.55 17.96 17.95
N ALA A 314 -13.44 17.22 18.04
CA ALA A 314 -12.09 17.70 17.82
C ALA A 314 -11.87 18.00 16.32
N ILE A 315 -12.22 17.06 15.43
CA ILE A 315 -12.15 17.22 13.97
C ILE A 315 -12.84 18.52 13.51
N ARG A 316 -14.05 18.81 14.03
CA ARG A 316 -14.76 20.08 13.70
C ARG A 316 -14.02 21.35 14.13
N ARG A 317 -13.19 21.29 15.20
CA ARG A 317 -12.38 22.44 15.61
C ARG A 317 -11.16 22.63 14.72
N VAL A 318 -10.59 21.54 14.26
CA VAL A 318 -9.53 21.55 13.25
C VAL A 318 -10.08 22.11 11.93
N THR A 319 -11.14 21.52 11.40
CA THR A 319 -11.70 21.93 10.10
C THR A 319 -12.32 23.33 10.11
N GLY A 320 -12.80 23.80 11.28
CA GLY A 320 -13.30 25.16 11.43
C GLY A 320 -12.25 26.26 11.25
N ALA A 321 -10.98 25.91 11.25
CA ALA A 321 -9.86 26.83 11.00
C ALA A 321 -9.33 26.78 9.57
N LEU A 322 -9.85 25.90 8.72
CA LEU A 322 -9.32 25.61 7.39
C LEU A 322 -10.32 25.94 6.27
N ASP A 323 -9.79 26.25 5.10
CA ASP A 323 -10.60 26.34 3.88
C ASP A 323 -11.11 24.92 3.51
N PRO A 324 -12.43 24.73 3.29
CA PRO A 324 -12.99 23.43 2.94
C PRO A 324 -12.38 22.75 1.70
N ARG A 325 -11.76 23.52 0.82
CA ARG A 325 -11.09 23.00 -0.37
C ARG A 325 -9.74 22.34 -0.09
N MET A 326 -9.16 22.61 1.09
CA MET A 326 -7.81 22.15 1.46
C MET A 326 -7.83 20.88 2.32
N TYR A 327 -9.00 20.41 2.71
CA TYR A 327 -9.07 19.20 3.54
C TYR A 327 -10.16 18.23 3.10
N ARG A 328 -9.95 16.97 3.44
CA ARG A 328 -10.92 15.89 3.29
C ARG A 328 -11.05 15.14 4.60
N ILE A 329 -12.28 14.88 5.04
CA ILE A 329 -12.56 13.96 6.15
C ILE A 329 -12.92 12.61 5.55
N VAL A 330 -12.23 11.56 5.99
CA VAL A 330 -12.47 10.18 5.58
C VAL A 330 -13.00 9.42 6.79
N PRO A 331 -14.32 9.20 6.87
CA PRO A 331 -14.87 8.31 7.89
C PRO A 331 -14.59 6.86 7.50
N VAL A 332 -14.00 6.11 8.42
CA VAL A 332 -13.68 4.69 8.18
C VAL A 332 -14.69 3.81 8.91
N SER A 333 -15.35 2.97 8.14
CA SER A 333 -16.31 1.96 8.60
C SER A 333 -15.92 0.58 8.06
N ALA A 334 -16.78 -0.41 8.23
CA ALA A 334 -16.61 -1.72 7.60
C ALA A 334 -16.33 -1.57 6.08
N PRO A 335 -15.40 -2.36 5.50
CA PRO A 335 -15.02 -2.22 4.10
C PRO A 335 -16.20 -2.56 3.17
N SER A 336 -16.32 -1.79 2.07
CA SER A 336 -17.26 -2.08 0.97
C SER A 336 -16.86 -3.36 0.23
N GLU A 337 -17.72 -3.84 -0.69
CA GLU A 337 -17.39 -5.00 -1.53
C GLU A 337 -16.13 -4.76 -2.38
N ASP A 338 -16.02 -3.57 -2.99
CA ASP A 338 -14.84 -3.18 -3.75
C ASP A 338 -13.57 -3.15 -2.90
N GLU A 339 -13.68 -2.65 -1.65
CA GLU A 339 -12.57 -2.61 -0.72
C GLU A 339 -12.15 -4.01 -0.23
N ARG A 340 -13.11 -4.93 -0.05
CA ARG A 340 -12.82 -6.34 0.29
C ARG A 340 -12.17 -7.12 -0.85
N ALA A 341 -12.39 -6.70 -2.10
CA ALA A 341 -11.74 -7.28 -3.26
C ALA A 341 -10.28 -6.86 -3.42
N GLN A 342 -9.80 -5.91 -2.63
CA GLN A 342 -8.45 -5.34 -2.66
C GLN A 342 -7.67 -5.67 -1.37
N PRO A 343 -6.33 -5.58 -1.37
CA PRO A 343 -5.55 -5.65 -0.13
C PRO A 343 -6.02 -4.60 0.88
N TRP A 344 -6.01 -4.93 2.17
CA TRP A 344 -6.67 -4.14 3.21
C TRP A 344 -6.18 -2.68 3.32
N LEU A 345 -4.88 -2.39 3.05
CA LEU A 345 -4.34 -1.03 3.05
C LEU A 345 -4.73 -0.21 1.81
N TRP A 346 -5.24 -0.84 0.74
CA TRP A 346 -5.58 -0.17 -0.51
C TRP A 346 -6.57 1.00 -0.31
N ARG A 347 -7.58 0.83 0.54
CA ARG A 347 -8.58 1.85 0.84
C ARG A 347 -7.97 3.10 1.48
N PHE A 348 -6.86 2.97 2.20
CA PHE A 348 -6.15 4.06 2.85
C PHE A 348 -5.21 4.74 1.87
N TRP A 349 -4.48 3.99 1.07
CA TRP A 349 -3.65 4.54 0.00
C TRP A 349 -4.42 5.45 -0.96
N ARG A 350 -5.66 5.12 -1.30
CA ARG A 350 -6.53 5.97 -2.15
C ARG A 350 -6.83 7.34 -1.55
N ASN A 351 -6.72 7.47 -0.25
CA ASN A 351 -7.08 8.67 0.50
C ASN A 351 -5.86 9.44 1.01
N VAL A 352 -4.64 9.02 0.64
CA VAL A 352 -3.42 9.80 0.89
C VAL A 352 -3.52 11.10 0.09
N PRO A 353 -3.36 12.28 0.73
CA PRO A 353 -3.50 13.56 0.05
C PRO A 353 -2.28 13.87 -0.83
N GLU A 354 -2.50 14.64 -1.85
CA GLU A 354 -1.42 15.33 -2.58
C GLU A 354 -0.84 16.47 -1.73
N ARG A 355 0.34 16.94 -2.10
CA ARG A 355 0.98 18.06 -1.43
C ARG A 355 0.05 19.28 -1.39
N GLY A 356 0.09 20.02 -0.29
CA GLY A 356 -0.77 21.17 -0.03
C GLY A 356 -2.15 20.82 0.51
N ASN A 357 -2.50 19.54 0.58
CA ASN A 357 -3.80 19.07 1.07
C ASN A 357 -3.71 18.30 2.37
N PHE A 358 -4.85 18.20 3.06
CA PHE A 358 -4.99 17.57 4.35
C PHE A 358 -6.07 16.48 4.34
N THR A 359 -5.70 15.25 4.68
CA THR A 359 -6.66 14.18 4.94
C THR A 359 -6.77 13.91 6.43
N ILE A 360 -8.00 13.94 6.93
CA ILE A 360 -8.35 13.63 8.32
C ILE A 360 -9.09 12.29 8.33
N PHE A 361 -8.51 11.27 8.94
CA PHE A 361 -9.15 9.98 9.12
C PHE A 361 -9.91 9.95 10.46
N ASP A 362 -11.25 9.81 10.42
CA ASP A 362 -12.09 9.51 11.58
C ASP A 362 -12.24 7.99 11.68
N ARG A 363 -11.48 7.36 12.56
CA ARG A 363 -10.99 5.98 12.51
C ARG A 363 -10.04 5.76 11.31
N SER A 364 -9.27 4.67 11.32
CA SER A 364 -8.20 4.52 10.33
C SER A 364 -7.84 3.06 10.07
N TRP A 365 -6.63 2.83 9.52
CA TRP A 365 -6.01 1.51 9.37
C TRP A 365 -5.79 0.78 10.70
N TYR A 366 -5.80 1.49 11.80
CA TYR A 366 -5.71 0.90 13.13
C TYR A 366 -6.92 0.05 13.52
N GLY A 367 -8.02 0.16 12.78
CA GLY A 367 -9.16 -0.74 12.93
C GLY A 367 -8.78 -2.22 12.83
N ARG A 368 -7.75 -2.59 12.02
CA ARG A 368 -7.23 -3.95 11.88
C ARG A 368 -6.73 -4.53 13.21
N VAL A 369 -6.02 -3.73 14.01
CA VAL A 369 -5.45 -4.14 15.30
C VAL A 369 -6.33 -3.77 16.52
N LEU A 370 -7.43 -3.10 16.27
CA LEU A 370 -8.45 -2.71 17.28
C LEU A 370 -9.73 -3.51 17.08
N VAL A 371 -10.72 -2.93 16.42
CA VAL A 371 -12.06 -3.53 16.28
C VAL A 371 -12.03 -4.87 15.54
N GLU A 372 -11.24 -5.00 14.47
CA GLU A 372 -11.19 -6.27 13.73
C GLU A 372 -10.53 -7.39 14.55
N ARG A 373 -9.51 -7.07 15.36
CA ARG A 373 -8.89 -7.98 16.33
C ARG A 373 -9.88 -8.38 17.44
N VAL A 374 -10.48 -7.40 18.12
CA VAL A 374 -11.33 -7.63 19.31
C VAL A 374 -12.64 -8.33 18.93
N GLU A 375 -13.22 -7.99 17.78
CA GLU A 375 -14.47 -8.60 17.30
C GLU A 375 -14.25 -9.90 16.50
N GLY A 376 -12.99 -10.28 16.22
CA GLY A 376 -12.67 -11.48 15.46
C GLY A 376 -13.04 -11.36 13.96
N PHE A 377 -13.01 -10.15 13.39
CA PHE A 377 -13.30 -9.93 11.97
C PHE A 377 -12.11 -10.22 11.05
N CYS A 378 -10.94 -10.46 11.61
CA CYS A 378 -9.75 -10.95 10.91
C CYS A 378 -9.06 -12.05 11.74
N SER A 379 -8.20 -12.84 11.10
CA SER A 379 -7.47 -13.90 11.78
C SER A 379 -6.38 -13.34 12.72
N PRO A 380 -5.91 -14.12 13.71
CA PRO A 380 -4.75 -13.71 14.51
C PRO A 380 -3.50 -13.41 13.67
N ALA A 381 -3.25 -14.15 12.59
CA ALA A 381 -2.14 -13.91 11.68
C ALA A 381 -2.27 -12.53 11.00
N ASP A 382 -3.49 -12.12 10.62
CA ASP A 382 -3.74 -10.85 9.95
C ASP A 382 -3.47 -9.64 10.84
N TRP A 383 -4.00 -9.62 12.08
CA TRP A 383 -3.77 -8.46 12.94
C TRP A 383 -2.35 -8.44 13.55
N LEU A 384 -1.69 -9.60 13.69
CA LEU A 384 -0.30 -9.65 14.15
C LEU A 384 0.66 -9.05 13.14
N ARG A 385 0.53 -9.42 11.84
CA ARG A 385 1.36 -8.83 10.78
C ARG A 385 1.04 -7.35 10.51
N ALA A 386 -0.20 -6.94 10.81
CA ALA A 386 -0.66 -5.58 10.53
C ALA A 386 0.14 -4.50 11.28
N TYR A 387 0.76 -4.78 12.41
CA TYR A 387 1.62 -3.81 13.10
C TYR A 387 2.82 -3.40 12.23
N ASP A 388 3.49 -4.36 11.64
CA ASP A 388 4.64 -4.11 10.75
C ASP A 388 4.19 -3.45 9.44
N GLU A 389 3.07 -3.90 8.88
CA GLU A 389 2.48 -3.32 7.66
C GLU A 389 2.04 -1.86 7.86
N ILE A 390 1.52 -1.52 9.04
CA ILE A 390 1.18 -0.15 9.43
C ILE A 390 2.45 0.69 9.55
N ASN A 391 3.47 0.20 10.24
CA ASN A 391 4.72 0.91 10.38
C ASN A 391 5.38 1.18 9.03
N ASP A 392 5.39 0.19 8.13
CA ASP A 392 5.88 0.35 6.75
C ASP A 392 5.05 1.37 5.94
N PHE A 393 3.74 1.36 6.10
CA PHE A 393 2.88 2.34 5.45
C PHE A 393 3.17 3.77 5.94
N GLU A 394 3.24 3.94 7.25
CA GLU A 394 3.54 5.24 7.88
C GLU A 394 4.96 5.73 7.56
N GLU A 395 5.96 4.83 7.54
CA GLU A 395 7.33 5.15 7.09
C GLU A 395 7.32 5.68 5.66
N GLN A 396 6.60 5.05 4.75
CA GLN A 396 6.51 5.49 3.36
C GLN A 396 5.82 6.87 3.22
N LEU A 397 4.84 7.17 4.06
CA LEU A 397 4.20 8.49 4.10
C LEU A 397 5.20 9.56 4.57
N VAL A 398 5.86 9.33 5.70
CA VAL A 398 6.79 10.29 6.31
C VAL A 398 8.01 10.51 5.41
N ASP A 399 8.58 9.47 4.83
CA ASP A 399 9.70 9.55 3.89
C ASP A 399 9.36 10.35 2.62
N ALA A 400 8.09 10.34 2.22
CA ALA A 400 7.61 11.16 1.10
C ALA A 400 7.31 12.63 1.52
N GLY A 401 7.56 12.98 2.77
CA GLY A 401 7.36 14.31 3.31
C GLY A 401 5.92 14.60 3.78
N VAL A 402 5.12 13.55 4.01
CA VAL A 402 3.79 13.70 4.64
C VAL A 402 3.96 14.00 6.13
N VAL A 403 3.29 15.03 6.62
CA VAL A 403 3.20 15.30 8.05
C VAL A 403 2.10 14.42 8.64
N LEU A 404 2.51 13.39 9.37
CA LEU A 404 1.59 12.42 9.97
C LEU A 404 1.43 12.70 11.46
N VAL A 405 0.17 12.89 11.93
CA VAL A 405 -0.14 13.11 13.34
C VAL A 405 -1.23 12.12 13.78
N LYS A 406 -0.98 11.42 14.88
CA LYS A 406 -1.88 10.38 15.39
C LYS A 406 -2.41 10.75 16.79
N PHE A 407 -3.73 10.69 16.95
CA PHE A 407 -4.42 11.01 18.18
C PHE A 407 -5.22 9.82 18.69
N TRP A 408 -5.00 9.44 19.96
CA TRP A 408 -5.86 8.56 20.71
C TRP A 408 -6.61 9.36 21.75
N LEU A 409 -7.94 9.48 21.61
CA LEU A 409 -8.79 10.19 22.58
C LEU A 409 -9.29 9.20 23.64
N SER A 410 -8.85 9.38 24.89
CA SER A 410 -9.19 8.52 26.02
C SER A 410 -10.20 9.17 26.94
N ILE A 411 -11.21 8.40 27.34
CA ILE A 411 -12.16 8.73 28.39
C ILE A 411 -12.28 7.54 29.32
N ASP A 412 -12.63 7.81 30.60
CA ASP A 412 -12.94 6.74 31.51
C ASP A 412 -14.33 6.10 31.25
N PRO A 413 -14.56 4.88 31.77
CA PRO A 413 -15.82 4.16 31.54
C PRO A 413 -17.06 4.90 32.05
N ASP A 414 -16.96 5.68 33.12
CA ASP A 414 -18.08 6.38 33.70
C ASP A 414 -18.49 7.59 32.83
N GLU A 415 -17.52 8.36 32.37
CA GLU A 415 -17.75 9.45 31.41
C GLU A 415 -18.32 8.91 30.09
N GLN A 416 -17.82 7.74 29.61
CA GLN A 416 -18.39 7.11 28.44
C GLN A 416 -19.87 6.78 28.61
N LEU A 417 -20.24 6.14 29.72
CA LEU A 417 -21.61 5.80 30.03
C LEU A 417 -22.50 7.04 30.13
N ALA A 418 -22.01 8.08 30.82
CA ALA A 418 -22.72 9.35 30.94
C ALA A 418 -22.98 9.96 29.54
N ARG A 419 -22.02 9.89 28.67
CA ARG A 419 -22.15 10.38 27.26
C ARG A 419 -23.12 9.56 26.45
N PHE A 420 -23.14 8.25 26.59
CA PHE A 420 -24.11 7.36 25.93
C PHE A 420 -25.53 7.74 26.33
N LYS A 421 -25.83 7.80 27.65
CA LYS A 421 -27.14 8.20 28.17
C LYS A 421 -27.55 9.60 27.69
N ALA A 422 -26.59 10.56 27.68
CA ALA A 422 -26.86 11.91 27.18
C ALA A 422 -27.12 11.97 25.66
N ARG A 423 -26.63 11.00 24.87
CA ARG A 423 -26.93 10.90 23.44
C ARG A 423 -28.33 10.34 23.21
N GLU A 424 -28.74 9.32 23.95
CA GLU A 424 -30.06 8.69 23.81
C GLU A 424 -31.20 9.71 24.02
N THR A 425 -31.03 10.59 24.98
CA THR A 425 -32.02 11.62 25.31
C THR A 425 -31.98 12.86 24.42
N ASN A 426 -30.93 13.02 23.60
CA ASN A 426 -30.77 14.21 22.76
C ASN A 426 -31.23 13.93 21.30
N PRO A 427 -32.32 14.59 20.82
CA PRO A 427 -32.86 14.36 19.48
C PRO A 427 -31.84 14.56 18.33
N LEU A 428 -30.85 15.45 18.55
CA LEU A 428 -29.81 15.75 17.55
C LEU A 428 -28.61 14.80 17.61
N LYS A 429 -28.57 13.87 18.57
CA LYS A 429 -27.44 12.98 18.81
C LYS A 429 -27.82 11.51 18.94
N ARG A 430 -29.09 11.17 19.10
CA ARG A 430 -29.57 9.78 19.30
C ARG A 430 -29.17 8.84 18.16
N PHE A 431 -29.00 9.36 16.92
CA PHE A 431 -28.56 8.60 15.75
C PHE A 431 -27.05 8.29 15.77
N LYS A 432 -26.30 8.80 16.77
CA LYS A 432 -24.87 8.55 16.95
C LYS A 432 -24.57 7.44 17.96
N ILE A 433 -25.58 6.83 18.51
CA ILE A 433 -25.42 5.67 19.38
C ILE A 433 -26.02 4.47 18.67
N THR A 434 -25.27 3.38 18.63
CA THR A 434 -25.62 2.13 17.94
C THR A 434 -25.47 0.96 18.91
N GLU A 435 -25.96 -0.20 18.52
CA GLU A 435 -25.74 -1.44 19.26
C GLU A 435 -24.26 -1.81 19.33
N GLU A 436 -23.48 -1.40 18.31
CA GLU A 436 -22.02 -1.57 18.30
C GLU A 436 -21.34 -0.82 19.46
N ASP A 437 -21.75 0.42 19.75
CA ASP A 437 -21.17 1.19 20.86
C ASP A 437 -21.36 0.45 22.21
N TRP A 438 -22.54 -0.17 22.42
CA TRP A 438 -22.82 -0.93 23.63
C TRP A 438 -22.03 -2.24 23.70
N ARG A 439 -21.94 -2.97 22.59
CA ARG A 439 -21.13 -4.20 22.49
C ARG A 439 -19.64 -3.91 22.74
N ASN A 440 -19.09 -2.85 22.15
CA ASN A 440 -17.70 -2.44 22.38
C ASN A 440 -17.44 -2.14 23.85
N ARG A 441 -18.44 -1.56 24.55
CA ARG A 441 -18.35 -1.28 25.98
C ARG A 441 -18.26 -2.56 26.83
N GLU A 442 -18.91 -3.63 26.44
CA GLU A 442 -18.83 -4.92 27.15
C GLU A 442 -17.43 -5.52 27.11
N LYS A 443 -16.63 -5.16 26.10
CA LYS A 443 -15.26 -5.66 25.86
C LYS A 443 -14.18 -4.64 26.24
N LEU A 444 -14.43 -3.72 27.16
CA LEU A 444 -13.47 -2.66 27.52
C LEU A 444 -12.07 -3.18 27.87
N GLY A 445 -11.96 -4.31 28.56
CA GLY A 445 -10.67 -4.92 28.91
C GLY A 445 -9.87 -5.37 27.68
N GLU A 446 -10.54 -6.03 26.73
CA GLU A 446 -9.92 -6.49 25.48
C GLU A 446 -9.48 -5.30 24.62
N TYR A 447 -10.33 -4.27 24.50
CA TYR A 447 -9.96 -3.04 23.81
C TYR A 447 -8.79 -2.32 24.49
N SER A 448 -8.74 -2.29 25.82
CA SER A 448 -7.64 -1.66 26.56
C SER A 448 -6.29 -2.34 26.27
N MET A 449 -6.27 -3.67 26.23
CA MET A 449 -5.08 -4.43 25.83
C MET A 449 -4.71 -4.15 24.36
N ALA A 450 -5.67 -4.19 23.45
CA ALA A 450 -5.43 -3.92 22.05
C ALA A 450 -4.86 -2.51 21.80
N VAL A 451 -5.34 -1.52 22.54
CA VAL A 451 -4.81 -0.14 22.48
C VAL A 451 -3.38 -0.05 23.00
N SER A 452 -3.08 -0.72 24.11
CA SER A 452 -1.72 -0.74 24.68
C SER A 452 -0.73 -1.37 23.70
N ASP A 453 -1.07 -2.52 23.12
CA ASP A 453 -0.28 -3.17 22.07
C ASP A 453 -0.11 -2.27 20.86
N MET A 454 -1.18 -1.60 20.42
CA MET A 454 -1.15 -0.67 19.29
C MET A 454 -0.15 0.46 19.53
N VAL A 455 -0.26 1.12 20.68
CA VAL A 455 0.64 2.24 20.99
C VAL A 455 2.09 1.77 21.13
N ASP A 456 2.32 0.68 21.83
CA ASP A 456 3.67 0.13 22.05
C ASP A 456 4.35 -0.25 20.73
N ARG A 457 3.62 -0.93 19.83
CA ARG A 457 4.18 -1.46 18.58
C ARG A 457 4.22 -0.45 17.44
N THR A 458 3.44 0.62 17.49
CA THR A 458 3.33 1.58 16.38
C THR A 458 3.62 3.03 16.75
N SER A 459 4.05 3.32 17.98
CA SER A 459 4.56 4.64 18.36
C SER A 459 6.05 4.72 18.01
N THR A 460 6.37 4.93 16.74
CA THR A 460 7.72 4.99 16.23
C THR A 460 8.35 6.38 16.42
N GLU A 461 9.67 6.52 16.27
CA GLU A 461 10.36 7.81 16.34
C GLU A 461 9.84 8.81 15.30
N ILE A 462 9.39 8.33 14.13
CA ILE A 462 8.92 9.17 13.03
C ILE A 462 7.40 9.42 13.08
N ALA A 463 6.64 8.62 13.83
CA ALA A 463 5.18 8.69 13.92
C ALA A 463 4.67 8.20 15.28
N HIS A 464 4.76 9.04 16.30
CA HIS A 464 4.30 8.68 17.64
C HIS A 464 2.83 9.02 17.87
N TRP A 465 2.21 8.27 18.78
CA TRP A 465 0.87 8.53 19.25
C TRP A 465 0.82 9.70 20.25
N THR A 466 -0.13 10.59 20.05
CA THR A 466 -0.51 11.58 21.05
C THR A 466 -1.73 11.07 21.80
N MET A 467 -1.52 10.75 23.07
CA MET A 467 -2.60 10.39 23.98
C MET A 467 -3.32 11.66 24.43
N VAL A 468 -4.64 11.72 24.25
CA VAL A 468 -5.45 12.90 24.54
C VAL A 468 -6.45 12.58 25.64
N GLU A 469 -6.32 13.24 26.77
CA GLU A 469 -7.26 13.18 27.90
C GLU A 469 -8.56 13.87 27.49
N ALA A 470 -9.64 13.11 27.37
CA ALA A 470 -10.85 13.58 26.72
C ALA A 470 -12.10 13.59 27.64
N ASN A 471 -11.95 13.39 28.95
CA ASN A 471 -13.03 13.61 29.89
C ASN A 471 -13.55 15.06 29.82
N ASP A 472 -12.65 16.05 29.84
CA ASP A 472 -13.04 17.41 29.46
C ASP A 472 -12.88 17.64 27.95
N LYS A 473 -14.00 17.82 27.28
CA LYS A 473 -14.02 18.05 25.81
C LYS A 473 -13.33 19.34 25.39
N ARG A 474 -13.21 20.33 26.26
CA ARG A 474 -12.57 21.61 25.99
C ARG A 474 -11.06 21.44 25.99
N PHE A 475 -10.53 20.76 27.01
CA PHE A 475 -9.11 20.41 27.08
C PHE A 475 -8.68 19.59 25.87
N ALA A 476 -9.37 18.49 25.57
CA ALA A 476 -9.06 17.61 24.45
C ALA A 476 -8.99 18.34 23.11
N ARG A 477 -9.93 19.24 22.83
CA ARG A 477 -9.97 20.01 21.56
C ARG A 477 -8.79 20.96 21.41
N VAL A 478 -8.39 21.62 22.50
CA VAL A 478 -7.23 22.52 22.49
C VAL A 478 -5.95 21.71 22.36
N LYS A 479 -5.80 20.60 23.10
CA LYS A 479 -4.63 19.72 23.00
C LYS A 479 -4.44 19.21 21.58
N VAL A 480 -5.50 18.74 20.92
CA VAL A 480 -5.44 18.30 19.52
C VAL A 480 -4.96 19.40 18.58
N LEU A 481 -5.54 20.61 18.68
CA LEU A 481 -5.11 21.74 17.84
C LEU A 481 -3.66 22.13 18.08
N ARG A 482 -3.25 22.21 19.35
CA ARG A 482 -1.87 22.56 19.72
C ARG A 482 -0.87 21.56 19.19
N THR A 483 -1.09 20.27 19.42
CA THR A 483 -0.21 19.21 18.90
C THR A 483 -0.12 19.23 17.38
N LEU A 484 -1.25 19.44 16.70
CA LEU A 484 -1.24 19.55 15.24
C LEU A 484 -0.41 20.75 14.78
N ASN A 485 -0.62 21.93 15.39
CA ASN A 485 0.15 23.14 15.06
C ASN A 485 1.66 22.95 15.26
N GLU A 486 2.05 22.35 16.39
CA GLU A 486 3.46 22.05 16.69
C GLU A 486 4.09 21.08 15.69
N ALA A 487 3.32 20.07 15.23
CA ALA A 487 3.80 19.15 14.21
C ALA A 487 3.99 19.85 12.85
N LEU A 488 3.06 20.74 12.49
CA LEU A 488 3.15 21.51 11.24
C LEU A 488 4.30 22.53 11.27
N GLU A 489 4.54 23.17 12.40
CA GLU A 489 5.68 24.09 12.55
C GLU A 489 7.01 23.37 12.39
N ARG A 490 7.21 22.24 13.10
CA ARG A 490 8.42 21.41 12.91
C ARG A 490 8.63 20.95 11.47
N ALA A 491 7.56 20.74 10.71
CA ALA A 491 7.67 20.29 9.32
C ALA A 491 8.11 21.38 8.35
N ILE A 492 8.04 22.66 8.75
CA ILE A 492 8.41 23.82 7.92
C ILE A 492 9.64 24.59 8.47
N GLU A 493 10.19 24.19 9.62
CA GLU A 493 11.51 24.62 10.11
C GLU A 493 12.64 24.06 9.22
#